data_60e7ac2932e0b7377d586eecd52659c1
#
_entry.id   60e7ac2932e0b7377d586eecd52659c1
#
_cell.length_a   1.000
_cell.length_b   1.000
_cell.length_c   1.000
_cell.angle_alpha   90.00
_cell.angle_beta   90.00
_cell.angle_gamma   90.00
#
_symmetry.space_group_name_H-M   'P 1'
#
loop_
_entity.id
_entity.type
_entity.pdbx_description
1 polymer ?
#
loop_
_entity_poly.entity_id
_entity_poly.type
_entity_poly.pdbx_seq_one_letter_code
_entity_poly.pdbx_strand_id
1 'polypeptide(L)'
;MNKFNQRVSVLAVAATFTIFGLPAVAQQYEAAGILKRAANNLGASDLNTLIYSAAGNAWGAGQPYTAGKALPKQNYRITRTIDYVNSALSDDVTRSRAEPRGGTAEPLTGERNLIEAVGGNVAWNVVNMNIAPGNRYVAERVPLIWLNPHGVIKAALKNNATLTFVTEGKKSLGVVSFTEPGRFTAKAYINDAAEVERIEAVVPSPVLGDMPVVTRYSEYRDFGRGVKFPSRIEESTAGQMTLQLVVTDVQPNSGKVAIVVPPAAASFKETVASSKLADGVWMLAGGSHNSLAIEMKDHTVLVEAPLYDARSQAVIDETKKLIPGKPIRFALNTHVHFDHSGGVGTLAAEGATIVTHQSNKAYFDRALSAKRTVSPDALAKSKKKVVVRGVGDKFVHTDGNRSVEMHLMKDAIHNDGLMMVYLPKEKLLIQADMPGPLPAGAKPPAKPNPYLVNYIQNVDRLKLAVDTVAPIHGATHPFAEVKRALGN
;
A
#
# COMPACT_ATOMS: atom_id res chain seq x y z
N MET A 1 -52.80 -16.30 23.86
CA MET A 1 -51.67 -16.48 22.91
C MET A 1 -50.52 -15.62 23.43
N ASN A 2 -49.62 -16.22 24.23
CA ASN A 2 -48.52 -15.56 24.87
C ASN A 2 -47.28 -15.54 23.98
N LYS A 3 -46.73 -14.36 23.70
CA LYS A 3 -45.42 -14.19 23.04
C LYS A 3 -44.32 -14.15 24.14
N PHE A 4 -43.50 -15.16 24.18
CA PHE A 4 -42.27 -15.21 24.98
C PHE A 4 -41.19 -14.41 24.26
N ASN A 5 -40.76 -13.33 24.89
CA ASN A 5 -39.52 -12.60 24.53
C ASN A 5 -38.37 -13.21 25.30
N GLN A 6 -37.50 -13.96 24.64
CA GLN A 6 -36.20 -14.33 25.20
C GLN A 6 -35.20 -13.19 25.01
N ARG A 7 -34.81 -12.54 26.10
CA ARG A 7 -33.66 -11.64 26.16
C ARG A 7 -32.39 -12.49 26.34
N VAL A 8 -31.52 -12.49 25.35
CA VAL A 8 -30.18 -13.05 25.48
C VAL A 8 -29.31 -11.99 26.17
N SER A 9 -28.97 -12.25 27.42
CA SER A 9 -27.99 -11.44 28.17
C SER A 9 -26.57 -11.91 27.79
N VAL A 10 -25.82 -11.06 27.10
CA VAL A 10 -24.40 -11.25 26.87
C VAL A 10 -23.66 -10.82 28.14
N LEU A 11 -23.14 -11.78 28.91
CA LEU A 11 -22.22 -11.52 30.01
C LEU A 11 -20.85 -11.16 29.41
N ALA A 12 -20.48 -9.88 29.50
CA ALA A 12 -19.10 -9.45 29.27
C ALA A 12 -18.27 -9.80 30.52
N VAL A 13 -17.44 -10.80 30.41
CA VAL A 13 -16.42 -11.12 31.44
C VAL A 13 -15.28 -10.12 31.27
N ALA A 14 -15.23 -9.10 32.11
CA ALA A 14 -14.09 -8.21 32.23
C ALA A 14 -12.99 -8.94 33.03
N ALA A 15 -11.96 -9.41 32.33
CA ALA A 15 -10.74 -9.92 32.96
C ALA A 15 -9.92 -8.71 33.45
N THR A 16 -9.88 -8.50 34.77
CA THR A 16 -9.01 -7.53 35.44
C THR A 16 -7.57 -8.08 35.43
N PHE A 17 -6.69 -7.50 34.61
CA PHE A 17 -5.26 -7.76 34.63
C PHE A 17 -4.59 -6.91 35.71
N THR A 18 -4.06 -7.53 36.76
CA THR A 18 -3.14 -6.89 37.70
C THR A 18 -1.73 -6.95 37.10
N ILE A 19 -1.26 -5.84 36.54
CA ILE A 19 0.11 -5.71 36.06
C ILE A 19 0.99 -5.26 37.23
N PHE A 20 1.82 -6.14 37.79
CA PHE A 20 2.93 -5.77 38.67
C PHE A 20 4.03 -5.17 37.76
N GLY A 21 4.15 -3.86 37.69
CA GLY A 21 5.19 -3.17 36.94
C GLY A 21 6.53 -3.21 37.67
N LEU A 22 7.51 -3.94 37.12
CA LEU A 22 8.91 -3.79 37.48
C LEU A 22 9.45 -2.42 37.02
N PRO A 23 10.46 -1.83 37.71
CA PRO A 23 11.13 -0.63 37.23
C PRO A 23 11.71 -0.84 35.81
N ALA A 24 11.68 0.18 34.96
CA ALA A 24 12.06 0.10 33.53
C ALA A 24 13.45 -0.53 33.30
N VAL A 25 14.42 -0.28 34.16
CA VAL A 25 15.78 -0.84 34.09
C VAL A 25 15.76 -2.36 34.33
N ALA A 26 14.99 -2.85 35.30
CA ALA A 26 14.85 -4.29 35.55
C ALA A 26 14.18 -5.00 34.36
N GLN A 27 13.17 -4.38 33.75
CA GLN A 27 12.52 -4.92 32.54
C GLN A 27 13.47 -5.03 31.35
N GLN A 28 14.43 -4.13 31.19
CA GLN A 28 15.46 -4.20 30.13
C GLN A 28 16.42 -5.38 30.35
N TYR A 29 16.91 -5.61 31.58
CA TYR A 29 17.77 -6.76 31.88
C TYR A 29 17.05 -8.09 31.64
N GLU A 30 15.79 -8.20 32.01
CA GLU A 30 14.98 -9.40 31.74
C GLU A 30 14.71 -9.58 30.24
N ALA A 31 14.44 -8.50 29.50
CA ALA A 31 14.28 -8.55 28.05
C ALA A 31 15.56 -9.05 27.36
N ALA A 32 16.74 -8.58 27.79
CA ALA A 32 18.01 -9.06 27.25
C ALA A 32 18.22 -10.57 27.51
N GLY A 33 17.77 -11.07 28.64
CA GLY A 33 17.85 -12.49 29.00
C GLY A 33 17.00 -13.40 28.09
N ILE A 34 15.73 -13.05 27.86
CA ILE A 34 14.85 -13.84 26.97
C ILE A 34 15.31 -13.72 25.51
N LEU A 35 15.74 -12.53 25.08
CA LEU A 35 16.27 -12.30 23.72
C LEU A 35 17.53 -13.13 23.46
N LYS A 36 18.45 -13.21 24.44
CA LYS A 36 19.65 -14.05 24.33
C LYS A 36 19.31 -15.53 24.21
N ARG A 37 18.33 -16.02 25.00
CA ARG A 37 17.85 -17.40 24.88
C ARG A 37 17.25 -17.67 23.50
N ALA A 38 16.41 -16.75 23.00
CA ALA A 38 15.80 -16.87 21.68
C ALA A 38 16.87 -16.77 20.56
N ALA A 39 17.83 -15.87 20.68
CA ALA A 39 18.95 -15.75 19.74
C ALA A 39 19.76 -17.04 19.65
N ASN A 40 20.07 -17.66 20.78
CA ASN A 40 20.82 -18.92 20.85
C ASN A 40 20.00 -20.07 20.25
N ASN A 41 18.71 -20.19 20.62
CA ASN A 41 17.84 -21.26 20.11
C ASN A 41 17.58 -21.18 18.60
N LEU A 42 17.43 -19.97 18.07
CA LEU A 42 17.13 -19.75 16.65
C LEU A 42 18.40 -19.58 15.79
N GLY A 43 19.59 -19.50 16.40
CA GLY A 43 20.84 -19.24 15.69
C GLY A 43 20.96 -17.81 15.19
N ALA A 44 20.30 -16.83 15.86
CA ALA A 44 20.27 -15.45 15.39
C ALA A 44 21.55 -14.66 15.68
N SER A 45 22.38 -15.09 16.67
CA SER A 45 23.58 -14.34 17.11
C SER A 45 24.58 -14.11 15.98
N ASP A 46 24.92 -15.17 15.26
CA ASP A 46 25.92 -15.16 14.19
C ASP A 46 25.29 -15.10 12.78
N LEU A 47 23.99 -14.84 12.71
CA LEU A 47 23.27 -14.76 11.45
C LEU A 47 23.41 -13.36 10.85
N ASN A 48 24.26 -13.23 9.84
CA ASN A 48 24.48 -11.96 9.11
C ASN A 48 23.55 -11.84 7.90
N THR A 49 23.29 -12.96 7.22
CA THR A 49 22.42 -12.98 6.04
C THR A 49 21.49 -14.18 6.08
N LEU A 50 20.30 -14.03 5.52
CA LEU A 50 19.31 -15.08 5.43
C LEU A 50 18.67 -15.05 4.05
N ILE A 51 18.68 -16.19 3.34
CA ILE A 51 17.87 -16.38 2.14
C ILE A 51 16.82 -17.43 2.49
N TYR A 52 15.55 -17.18 2.16
CA TYR A 52 14.54 -18.22 2.22
C TYR A 52 13.61 -18.17 1.01
N SER A 53 13.19 -19.36 0.56
CA SER A 53 12.19 -19.52 -0.49
C SER A 53 10.89 -20.03 0.12
N ALA A 54 9.77 -19.50 -0.34
CA ALA A 54 8.45 -19.86 0.14
C ALA A 54 7.41 -19.76 -0.98
N ALA A 55 6.33 -20.53 -0.83
CA ALA A 55 5.19 -20.50 -1.74
C ALA A 55 3.86 -20.49 -0.96
N GLY A 56 2.83 -19.94 -1.57
CA GLY A 56 1.50 -19.89 -0.97
C GLY A 56 0.61 -18.85 -1.61
N ASN A 57 -0.04 -18.05 -0.76
CA ASN A 57 -0.94 -16.99 -1.21
C ASN A 57 -0.52 -15.64 -0.61
N ALA A 58 -0.73 -14.59 -1.41
CA ALA A 58 -0.75 -13.22 -0.93
C ALA A 58 -2.11 -12.58 -1.27
N TRP A 59 -2.44 -11.51 -0.56
CA TRP A 59 -3.63 -10.70 -0.87
C TRP A 59 -3.15 -9.29 -1.16
N GLY A 60 -3.67 -8.70 -2.24
CA GLY A 60 -3.24 -7.38 -2.73
C GLY A 60 -3.56 -6.27 -1.74
N ALA A 61 -2.64 -6.03 -0.80
CA ALA A 61 -2.78 -4.97 0.19
C ALA A 61 -3.03 -3.63 -0.48
N GLY A 62 -4.07 -2.92 -0.02
CA GLY A 62 -4.45 -1.64 -0.60
C GLY A 62 -5.13 -1.70 -1.98
N GLN A 63 -5.51 -2.90 -2.47
CA GLN A 63 -6.14 -3.10 -3.77
C GLN A 63 -7.52 -3.78 -3.68
N PRO A 64 -8.41 -3.41 -2.75
CA PRO A 64 -9.71 -4.08 -2.62
C PRO A 64 -10.61 -3.78 -3.81
N TYR A 65 -11.45 -4.75 -4.20
CA TYR A 65 -12.52 -4.48 -5.17
C TYR A 65 -13.55 -3.47 -4.60
N THR A 66 -13.96 -3.68 -3.36
CA THR A 66 -14.85 -2.77 -2.61
C THR A 66 -14.09 -2.15 -1.44
N ALA A 67 -14.22 -0.85 -1.26
CA ALA A 67 -13.55 -0.10 -0.19
C ALA A 67 -13.73 -0.74 1.20
N GLY A 68 -12.62 -1.10 1.85
CA GLY A 68 -12.62 -1.71 3.18
C GLY A 68 -13.14 -3.14 3.27
N LYS A 69 -13.31 -3.84 2.14
CA LYS A 69 -13.68 -5.26 2.07
C LYS A 69 -12.46 -6.14 1.78
N ALA A 70 -12.71 -7.43 1.54
CA ALA A 70 -11.66 -8.42 1.29
C ALA A 70 -10.73 -8.02 0.15
N LEU A 71 -9.44 -8.31 0.34
CA LEU A 71 -8.40 -8.06 -0.64
C LEU A 71 -8.37 -9.17 -1.70
N PRO A 72 -7.98 -8.86 -2.96
CA PRO A 72 -7.91 -9.87 -4.01
C PRO A 72 -6.77 -10.86 -3.76
N LYS A 73 -7.09 -12.15 -3.81
CA LYS A 73 -6.14 -13.24 -3.60
C LYS A 73 -5.25 -13.47 -4.82
N GLN A 74 -3.99 -13.78 -4.55
CA GLN A 74 -2.97 -14.10 -5.55
C GLN A 74 -2.27 -15.42 -5.18
N ASN A 75 -1.86 -16.19 -6.17
CA ASN A 75 -0.83 -17.20 -6.00
C ASN A 75 0.51 -16.49 -5.88
N TYR A 76 1.36 -16.95 -4.98
CA TYR A 76 2.57 -16.21 -4.61
C TYR A 76 3.75 -17.15 -4.35
N ARG A 77 4.88 -16.85 -4.98
CA ARG A 77 6.18 -17.45 -4.67
C ARG A 77 7.17 -16.33 -4.41
N ILE A 78 8.03 -16.54 -3.45
CA ILE A 78 9.03 -15.55 -3.06
C ILE A 78 10.35 -16.24 -2.72
N THR A 79 11.45 -15.62 -3.15
CA THR A 79 12.77 -15.82 -2.56
C THR A 79 13.21 -14.53 -1.93
N ARG A 80 13.17 -14.48 -0.58
CA ARG A 80 13.59 -13.31 0.18
C ARG A 80 15.03 -13.44 0.60
N THR A 81 15.81 -12.43 0.30
CA THR A 81 17.20 -12.26 0.74
C THR A 81 17.28 -11.11 1.73
N ILE A 82 17.82 -11.36 2.92
CA ILE A 82 18.00 -10.35 3.97
C ILE A 82 19.49 -10.26 4.30
N ASP A 83 19.99 -9.03 4.33
CA ASP A 83 21.30 -8.67 4.85
C ASP A 83 21.12 -7.80 6.10
N TYR A 84 21.30 -8.40 7.27
CA TYR A 84 21.14 -7.72 8.55
C TYR A 84 22.28 -6.75 8.84
N VAL A 85 23.47 -6.99 8.27
CA VAL A 85 24.66 -6.14 8.48
C VAL A 85 24.52 -4.82 7.73
N ASN A 86 24.11 -4.89 6.46
CA ASN A 86 23.95 -3.71 5.61
C ASN A 86 22.53 -3.14 5.63
N SER A 87 21.63 -3.70 6.46
CA SER A 87 20.22 -3.29 6.53
C SER A 87 19.58 -3.25 5.13
N ALA A 88 19.69 -4.38 4.41
CA ALA A 88 19.18 -4.52 3.05
C ALA A 88 18.29 -5.76 2.90
N LEU A 89 17.34 -5.68 1.96
CA LEU A 89 16.41 -6.74 1.63
C LEU A 89 16.15 -6.75 0.12
N SER A 90 16.03 -7.95 -0.44
CA SER A 90 15.59 -8.16 -1.81
C SER A 90 14.63 -9.34 -1.86
N ASP A 91 13.44 -9.12 -2.40
CA ASP A 91 12.42 -10.11 -2.67
C ASP A 91 12.35 -10.36 -4.18
N ASP A 92 12.65 -11.59 -4.62
CA ASP A 92 12.34 -12.06 -5.95
C ASP A 92 10.95 -12.71 -5.91
N VAL A 93 9.97 -12.05 -6.51
CA VAL A 93 8.56 -12.37 -6.40
C VAL A 93 8.00 -12.83 -7.72
N THR A 94 7.33 -13.98 -7.70
CA THR A 94 6.46 -14.44 -8.78
C THR A 94 5.01 -14.46 -8.26
N ARG A 95 4.13 -13.80 -8.98
CA ARG A 95 2.70 -13.76 -8.62
C ARG A 95 1.79 -13.92 -9.82
N SER A 96 0.65 -14.54 -9.60
CA SER A 96 -0.46 -14.62 -10.55
C SER A 96 -1.78 -14.39 -9.83
N ARG A 97 -2.78 -13.94 -10.57
CA ARG A 97 -4.09 -13.68 -9.99
C ARG A 97 -4.82 -15.01 -9.68
N ALA A 98 -5.36 -15.13 -8.46
CA ALA A 98 -6.29 -16.21 -8.10
C ALA A 98 -7.77 -15.75 -8.11
N GLU A 99 -8.01 -14.44 -8.02
CA GLU A 99 -9.36 -13.84 -7.97
C GLU A 99 -9.63 -13.00 -9.22
N PRO A 100 -10.85 -13.03 -9.80
CA PRO A 100 -11.16 -12.35 -11.06
C PRO A 100 -11.33 -10.83 -10.93
N ARG A 101 -11.58 -10.29 -9.73
CA ARG A 101 -11.91 -8.87 -9.49
C ARG A 101 -10.93 -8.19 -8.54
N GLY A 102 -10.81 -6.84 -8.68
CA GLY A 102 -9.96 -6.00 -7.85
C GLY A 102 -8.49 -5.98 -8.28
N GLY A 103 -7.77 -4.92 -7.91
CA GLY A 103 -6.37 -4.71 -8.28
C GLY A 103 -6.19 -4.54 -9.79
N THR A 104 -5.05 -4.66 -10.30
CA THR A 104 -4.52 -4.39 -11.66
C THR A 104 -5.52 -4.11 -12.80
N ALA A 105 -5.17 -3.21 -13.72
CA ALA A 105 -5.98 -2.82 -14.89
C ALA A 105 -6.25 -3.97 -15.88
N GLU A 106 -5.50 -5.06 -15.79
CA GLU A 106 -5.66 -6.22 -16.67
C GLU A 106 -5.81 -7.50 -15.84
N PRO A 107 -6.58 -8.49 -16.30
CA PRO A 107 -6.56 -9.81 -15.72
C PRO A 107 -5.11 -10.31 -15.77
N LEU A 108 -4.55 -10.75 -14.65
CA LEU A 108 -3.27 -11.44 -14.64
C LEU A 108 -3.47 -12.81 -15.29
N THR A 109 -3.29 -12.88 -16.60
CA THR A 109 -3.46 -14.11 -17.39
C THR A 109 -2.24 -15.02 -17.33
N GLY A 110 -1.17 -14.57 -16.67
CA GLY A 110 0.09 -15.31 -16.49
C GLY A 110 0.80 -14.91 -15.21
N GLU A 111 2.00 -15.41 -15.06
CA GLU A 111 2.88 -15.06 -13.95
C GLU A 111 3.57 -13.72 -14.23
N ARG A 112 3.68 -12.91 -13.19
CA ARG A 112 4.50 -11.69 -13.19
C ARG A 112 5.66 -11.87 -12.24
N ASN A 113 6.86 -11.60 -12.74
CA ASN A 113 8.10 -11.62 -11.98
C ASN A 113 8.56 -10.20 -11.75
N LEU A 114 8.94 -9.89 -10.51
CA LEU A 114 9.59 -8.62 -10.19
C LEU A 114 10.52 -8.81 -9.00
N ILE A 115 11.57 -7.99 -8.94
CA ILE A 115 12.39 -7.86 -7.74
C ILE A 115 11.96 -6.60 -7.00
N GLU A 116 11.74 -6.73 -5.70
CA GLU A 116 11.41 -5.66 -4.77
C GLU A 116 12.53 -5.53 -3.77
N ALA A 117 13.27 -4.41 -3.78
CA ALA A 117 14.46 -4.28 -2.95
C ALA A 117 14.51 -2.98 -2.14
N VAL A 118 15.27 -3.02 -1.06
CA VAL A 118 15.61 -1.86 -0.23
C VAL A 118 17.03 -2.03 0.34
N GLY A 119 17.79 -0.93 0.38
CA GLY A 119 19.08 -0.84 1.06
C GLY A 119 19.18 0.50 1.78
N GLY A 120 19.33 0.48 3.10
CA GLY A 120 19.24 1.69 3.93
C GLY A 120 17.92 2.44 3.75
N ASN A 121 17.99 3.62 3.13
CA ASN A 121 16.84 4.49 2.86
C ASN A 121 16.47 4.59 1.36
N VAL A 122 16.92 3.65 0.56
CA VAL A 122 16.67 3.62 -0.89
C VAL A 122 15.93 2.33 -1.23
N ALA A 123 14.77 2.44 -1.87
CA ALA A 123 14.02 1.30 -2.38
C ALA A 123 13.91 1.37 -3.90
N TRP A 124 13.85 0.21 -4.54
CA TRP A 124 13.68 0.08 -5.98
C TRP A 124 13.00 -1.23 -6.35
N ASN A 125 12.44 -1.25 -7.54
CA ASN A 125 11.97 -2.46 -8.20
C ASN A 125 12.84 -2.77 -9.42
N VAL A 126 12.91 -4.05 -9.80
CA VAL A 126 13.41 -4.44 -11.11
C VAL A 126 12.28 -5.15 -11.84
N VAL A 127 11.83 -4.59 -12.95
CA VAL A 127 10.77 -5.12 -13.80
C VAL A 127 11.31 -5.23 -15.22
N ASN A 128 11.31 -6.43 -15.81
CA ASN A 128 11.86 -6.66 -17.14
C ASN A 128 13.29 -6.08 -17.29
N MET A 129 14.14 -6.34 -16.31
CA MET A 129 15.53 -5.83 -16.18
C MET A 129 15.66 -4.29 -16.04
N ASN A 130 14.58 -3.54 -16.00
CA ASN A 130 14.61 -2.10 -15.78
C ASN A 130 14.50 -1.77 -14.30
N ILE A 131 15.37 -0.86 -13.84
CA ILE A 131 15.35 -0.36 -12.47
C ILE A 131 14.31 0.76 -12.39
N ALA A 132 13.33 0.58 -11.52
CA ALA A 132 12.34 1.59 -11.18
C ALA A 132 12.58 2.06 -9.73
N PRO A 133 13.10 3.28 -9.51
CA PRO A 133 13.20 3.86 -8.18
C PRO A 133 11.85 3.90 -7.48
N GLY A 134 11.84 3.67 -6.16
CA GLY A 134 10.60 3.52 -5.43
C GLY A 134 10.67 4.00 -4.00
N ASN A 135 10.98 5.29 -3.77
CA ASN A 135 11.11 5.85 -2.43
C ASN A 135 9.86 5.62 -1.55
N ARG A 136 8.68 5.53 -2.16
CA ARG A 136 7.43 5.18 -1.48
C ARG A 136 7.48 3.85 -0.72
N TYR A 137 8.28 2.91 -1.19
CA TYR A 137 8.39 1.57 -0.61
C TYR A 137 9.38 1.46 0.56
N VAL A 138 10.15 2.51 0.85
CA VAL A 138 11.11 2.50 1.98
C VAL A 138 10.40 2.21 3.30
N ALA A 139 9.26 2.90 3.55
CA ALA A 139 8.48 2.72 4.76
C ALA A 139 7.87 1.31 4.90
N GLU A 140 7.59 0.66 3.79
CA GLU A 140 7.02 -0.69 3.75
C GLU A 140 8.10 -1.77 3.88
N ARG A 141 9.28 -1.59 3.22
CA ARG A 141 10.30 -2.64 3.08
C ARG A 141 11.35 -2.66 4.18
N VAL A 142 11.73 -1.50 4.72
CA VAL A 142 12.68 -1.47 5.84
C VAL A 142 12.19 -2.26 7.05
N PRO A 143 10.91 -2.18 7.46
CA PRO A 143 10.39 -3.04 8.51
C PRO A 143 10.53 -4.55 8.24
N LEU A 144 10.44 -5.00 6.98
CA LEU A 144 10.55 -6.42 6.62
C LEU A 144 11.93 -7.02 6.93
N ILE A 145 12.99 -6.21 6.96
CA ILE A 145 14.34 -6.64 7.39
C ILE A 145 14.30 -7.11 8.85
N TRP A 146 13.49 -6.44 9.68
CA TRP A 146 13.49 -6.61 11.13
C TRP A 146 12.27 -7.36 11.68
N LEU A 147 11.13 -7.32 11.00
CA LEU A 147 9.88 -7.93 11.44
C LEU A 147 9.79 -9.41 10.99
N ASN A 148 10.84 -10.18 11.29
CA ASN A 148 10.91 -11.63 11.14
C ASN A 148 11.58 -12.21 12.40
N PRO A 149 11.56 -13.55 12.65
CA PRO A 149 12.00 -14.10 13.92
C PRO A 149 13.43 -13.73 14.35
N HIS A 150 14.38 -13.71 13.41
CA HIS A 150 15.77 -13.36 13.71
C HIS A 150 15.95 -11.84 13.76
N GLY A 151 15.35 -11.13 12.82
CA GLY A 151 15.43 -9.68 12.72
C GLY A 151 14.85 -8.97 13.95
N VAL A 152 13.70 -9.46 14.47
CA VAL A 152 13.06 -8.83 15.64
C VAL A 152 13.89 -8.95 16.91
N ILE A 153 14.61 -10.07 17.07
CA ILE A 153 15.56 -10.25 18.18
C ILE A 153 16.71 -9.24 18.07
N LYS A 154 17.31 -9.10 16.88
CA LYS A 154 18.39 -8.15 16.63
C LYS A 154 17.93 -6.68 16.85
N ALA A 155 16.77 -6.33 16.33
CA ALA A 155 16.19 -5.00 16.49
C ALA A 155 15.85 -4.70 17.96
N ALA A 156 15.27 -5.67 18.68
CA ALA A 156 14.94 -5.51 20.10
C ALA A 156 16.18 -5.29 20.97
N LEU A 157 17.26 -6.04 20.72
CA LEU A 157 18.54 -5.87 21.44
C LEU A 157 19.15 -4.47 21.21
N LYS A 158 18.97 -3.90 20.03
CA LYS A 158 19.45 -2.57 19.67
C LYS A 158 18.61 -1.43 20.27
N ASN A 159 17.30 -1.66 20.53
CA ASN A 159 16.33 -0.61 20.82
C ASN A 159 15.81 -0.59 22.26
N ASN A 160 16.61 -0.99 23.25
CA ASN A 160 16.27 -0.94 24.68
C ASN A 160 14.86 -1.56 24.97
N ALA A 161 14.64 -2.76 24.47
CA ALA A 161 13.36 -3.45 24.62
C ALA A 161 12.99 -3.71 26.09
N THR A 162 11.69 -3.70 26.37
CA THR A 162 11.11 -4.08 27.67
C THR A 162 10.41 -5.43 27.57
N LEU A 163 10.31 -6.15 28.69
CA LEU A 163 9.67 -7.45 28.80
C LEU A 163 8.43 -7.37 29.70
N THR A 164 7.35 -7.97 29.22
CA THR A 164 6.17 -8.32 30.02
C THR A 164 5.79 -9.77 29.73
N PHE A 165 4.88 -10.35 30.53
CA PHE A 165 4.38 -11.71 30.28
C PHE A 165 2.86 -11.66 30.07
N VAL A 166 2.38 -12.51 29.17
CA VAL A 166 0.95 -12.72 28.94
C VAL A 166 0.65 -14.20 28.94
N THR A 167 -0.55 -14.57 29.42
CA THR A 167 -1.05 -15.95 29.39
C THR A 167 -2.14 -16.05 28.32
N GLU A 168 -1.92 -16.90 27.32
CA GLU A 168 -2.91 -17.20 26.27
C GLU A 168 -3.30 -18.68 26.37
N GLY A 169 -4.47 -18.96 26.92
CA GLY A 169 -4.91 -20.32 27.26
C GLY A 169 -4.00 -20.95 28.30
N LYS A 170 -3.25 -22.00 27.94
CA LYS A 170 -2.28 -22.69 28.80
C LYS A 170 -0.82 -22.26 28.58
N LYS A 171 -0.58 -21.35 27.63
CA LYS A 171 0.77 -20.89 27.29
C LYS A 171 1.10 -19.59 28.02
N SER A 172 2.32 -19.49 28.54
CA SER A 172 2.91 -18.23 29.00
C SER A 172 3.85 -17.72 27.92
N LEU A 173 3.69 -16.48 27.49
CA LEU A 173 4.50 -15.87 26.45
C LEU A 173 5.23 -14.65 27.01
N GLY A 174 6.54 -14.58 26.79
CA GLY A 174 7.32 -13.36 26.99
C GLY A 174 7.05 -12.40 25.85
N VAL A 175 6.60 -11.17 26.19
CA VAL A 175 6.31 -10.12 25.22
C VAL A 175 7.38 -9.05 25.29
N VAL A 176 8.25 -9.06 24.30
CA VAL A 176 9.33 -8.07 24.14
C VAL A 176 8.84 -6.92 23.30
N SER A 177 8.82 -5.71 23.88
CA SER A 177 8.28 -4.49 23.23
C SER A 177 9.38 -3.47 23.02
N PHE A 178 9.44 -2.87 21.81
CA PHE A 178 10.40 -1.83 21.47
C PHE A 178 9.90 -0.93 20.34
N THR A 179 10.64 0.15 20.10
CA THR A 179 10.38 1.10 19.00
C THR A 179 11.66 1.31 18.20
N GLU A 180 11.60 1.15 16.88
CA GLU A 180 12.59 1.66 15.93
C GLU A 180 12.10 3.04 15.47
N PRO A 181 12.71 4.14 15.93
CA PRO A 181 12.17 5.49 15.73
C PRO A 181 11.93 5.86 14.26
N GLY A 182 10.75 6.37 13.95
CA GLY A 182 10.35 6.77 12.59
C GLY A 182 10.11 5.62 11.62
N ARG A 183 10.22 4.36 12.09
CA ARG A 183 10.10 3.16 11.26
C ARG A 183 8.95 2.25 11.67
N PHE A 184 8.95 1.79 12.92
CA PHE A 184 7.89 0.93 13.45
C PHE A 184 7.96 0.81 14.97
N THR A 185 6.86 0.37 15.57
CA THR A 185 6.85 -0.22 16.92
C THR A 185 6.60 -1.70 16.79
N ALA A 186 7.15 -2.53 17.68
CA ALA A 186 6.95 -3.97 17.63
C ALA A 186 6.81 -4.60 19.01
N LYS A 187 6.05 -5.70 19.05
CA LYS A 187 5.95 -6.66 20.15
C LYS A 187 6.26 -8.04 19.62
N ALA A 188 7.31 -8.68 20.10
CA ALA A 188 7.64 -10.06 19.80
C ALA A 188 7.15 -10.97 20.92
N TYR A 189 6.34 -11.95 20.59
CA TYR A 189 5.79 -12.96 21.51
C TYR A 189 6.65 -14.20 21.42
N ILE A 190 7.37 -14.51 22.51
CA ILE A 190 8.35 -15.59 22.61
C ILE A 190 7.82 -16.65 23.56
N ASN A 191 7.75 -17.92 23.11
CA ASN A 191 7.26 -19.05 23.86
C ASN A 191 8.34 -19.67 24.74
N ASP A 192 7.95 -20.70 25.53
CA ASP A 192 8.85 -21.42 26.46
C ASP A 192 9.99 -22.16 25.73
N ALA A 193 9.79 -22.53 24.45
CA ALA A 193 10.83 -23.10 23.61
C ALA A 193 11.80 -22.03 23.09
N ALA A 194 11.64 -20.76 23.49
CA ALA A 194 12.40 -19.60 23.01
C ALA A 194 12.26 -19.37 21.48
N GLU A 195 11.07 -19.63 20.94
CA GLU A 195 10.70 -19.36 19.56
C GLU A 195 9.76 -18.16 19.49
N VAL A 196 9.88 -17.35 18.44
CA VAL A 196 8.98 -16.22 18.18
C VAL A 196 7.69 -16.74 17.54
N GLU A 197 6.60 -16.80 18.28
CA GLU A 197 5.31 -17.27 17.74
C GLU A 197 4.56 -16.18 16.96
N ARG A 198 4.74 -14.91 17.35
CA ARG A 198 4.02 -13.78 16.76
C ARG A 198 4.82 -12.50 16.89
N ILE A 199 4.73 -11.67 15.87
CA ILE A 199 5.15 -10.28 15.92
C ILE A 199 3.91 -9.40 15.65
N GLU A 200 3.63 -8.47 16.55
CA GLU A 200 2.65 -7.42 16.38
C GLU A 200 3.40 -6.11 16.19
N ALA A 201 3.24 -5.48 15.06
CA ALA A 201 3.92 -4.24 14.74
C ALA A 201 2.92 -3.15 14.32
N VAL A 202 3.34 -1.90 14.45
CA VAL A 202 2.67 -0.76 13.82
C VAL A 202 3.68 -0.12 12.89
N VAL A 203 3.34 -0.07 11.60
CA VAL A 203 4.17 0.52 10.54
C VAL A 203 3.47 1.73 9.93
N PRO A 204 4.20 2.74 9.44
CA PRO A 204 3.58 3.89 8.81
C PRO A 204 3.03 3.53 7.43
N SER A 205 1.81 3.96 7.14
CA SER A 205 1.19 3.88 5.83
C SER A 205 0.77 5.27 5.36
N PRO A 206 1.08 5.69 4.14
CA PRO A 206 0.65 6.99 3.62
C PRO A 206 -0.89 7.10 3.56
N VAL A 207 -1.58 5.98 3.35
CA VAL A 207 -3.06 5.95 3.33
C VAL A 207 -3.63 5.75 4.73
N LEU A 208 -3.24 4.68 5.43
CA LEU A 208 -3.90 4.24 6.67
C LEU A 208 -3.29 4.81 7.96
N GLY A 209 -2.21 5.63 7.86
CA GLY A 209 -1.52 6.14 9.04
C GLY A 209 -0.75 5.05 9.79
N ASP A 210 -0.94 4.96 11.11
CA ASP A 210 -0.33 3.92 11.96
C ASP A 210 -1.02 2.57 11.69
N MET A 211 -0.45 1.79 10.79
CA MET A 211 -1.04 0.56 10.27
C MET A 211 -0.58 -0.66 11.08
N PRO A 212 -1.50 -1.39 11.74
CA PRO A 212 -1.14 -2.61 12.45
C PRO A 212 -0.85 -3.76 11.50
N VAL A 213 0.25 -4.48 11.79
CA VAL A 213 0.66 -5.71 11.10
C VAL A 213 0.86 -6.79 12.15
N VAL A 214 0.28 -7.96 11.92
CA VAL A 214 0.45 -9.14 12.79
C VAL A 214 0.95 -10.28 11.95
N THR A 215 2.16 -10.78 12.27
CA THR A 215 2.74 -11.95 11.61
C THR A 215 2.87 -13.10 12.60
N ARG A 216 2.36 -14.27 12.25
CA ARG A 216 2.43 -15.50 13.03
C ARG A 216 3.40 -16.47 12.39
N TYR A 217 4.16 -17.15 13.23
CA TYR A 217 5.20 -18.11 12.86
C TYR A 217 4.95 -19.43 13.56
N SER A 218 5.03 -20.52 12.82
CA SER A 218 4.83 -21.86 13.39
C SER A 218 5.66 -22.94 12.66
N GLU A 219 5.65 -24.14 13.22
CA GLU A 219 6.33 -25.30 12.65
C GLU A 219 7.83 -25.05 12.44
N TYR A 220 8.52 -24.56 13.49
CA TYR A 220 9.96 -24.32 13.48
C TYR A 220 10.72 -25.61 13.21
N ARG A 221 11.72 -25.56 12.36
CA ARG A 221 12.66 -26.64 12.11
C ARG A 221 14.06 -26.10 11.87
N ASP A 222 15.06 -26.97 12.05
CA ASP A 222 16.45 -26.68 11.73
C ASP A 222 16.68 -26.85 10.23
N PHE A 223 17.18 -25.79 9.61
CA PHE A 223 17.58 -25.77 8.20
C PHE A 223 19.10 -25.92 8.01
N GLY A 224 19.81 -26.29 9.06
CA GLY A 224 21.25 -26.45 9.08
C GLY A 224 22.00 -25.22 9.62
N ARG A 225 23.28 -25.41 9.92
CA ARG A 225 24.17 -24.39 10.52
C ARG A 225 23.65 -23.81 11.84
N GLY A 226 22.85 -24.58 12.60
CA GLY A 226 22.28 -24.15 13.87
C GLY A 226 21.22 -23.06 13.75
N VAL A 227 20.63 -22.88 12.58
CA VAL A 227 19.58 -21.86 12.34
C VAL A 227 18.22 -22.55 12.21
N LYS A 228 17.32 -22.23 13.13
CA LYS A 228 15.92 -22.64 13.09
C LYS A 228 15.07 -21.53 12.46
N PHE A 229 14.16 -21.91 11.57
CA PHE A 229 13.23 -20.99 10.91
C PHE A 229 11.83 -21.61 10.84
N PRO A 230 10.74 -20.80 10.90
CA PRO A 230 9.38 -21.32 10.79
C PRO A 230 9.11 -21.85 9.38
N SER A 231 8.40 -22.99 9.30
CA SER A 231 7.92 -23.52 8.03
C SER A 231 6.61 -22.88 7.56
N ARG A 232 5.88 -22.22 8.46
CA ARG A 232 4.64 -21.49 8.16
C ARG A 232 4.72 -20.05 8.61
N ILE A 233 4.29 -19.16 7.73
CA ILE A 233 4.21 -17.71 7.96
C ILE A 233 2.81 -17.25 7.55
N GLU A 234 2.10 -16.58 8.46
CA GLU A 234 0.81 -15.98 8.21
C GLU A 234 0.83 -14.51 8.65
N GLU A 235 0.40 -13.61 7.76
CA GLU A 235 0.38 -12.18 8.05
C GLU A 235 -0.99 -11.59 7.81
N SER A 236 -1.38 -10.68 8.69
CA SER A 236 -2.53 -9.80 8.50
C SER A 236 -2.12 -8.34 8.66
N THR A 237 -2.63 -7.49 7.78
CA THR A 237 -2.40 -6.06 7.77
C THR A 237 -3.74 -5.34 7.94
N ALA A 238 -3.81 -4.42 8.89
CA ALA A 238 -5.05 -3.71 9.23
C ALA A 238 -6.26 -4.66 9.48
N GLY A 239 -5.98 -5.85 10.05
CA GLY A 239 -6.98 -6.86 10.35
C GLY A 239 -7.40 -7.76 9.18
N GLN A 240 -6.82 -7.59 7.99
CA GLN A 240 -7.07 -8.42 6.82
C GLN A 240 -5.90 -9.34 6.54
N MET A 241 -6.14 -10.59 6.14
CA MET A 241 -5.09 -11.52 5.70
C MET A 241 -4.36 -10.93 4.49
N THR A 242 -3.03 -10.85 4.56
CA THR A 242 -2.16 -10.34 3.48
C THR A 242 -1.17 -11.36 2.97
N LEU A 243 -0.78 -12.36 3.80
CA LEU A 243 0.20 -13.36 3.39
C LEU A 243 -0.05 -14.70 4.10
N GLN A 244 0.14 -15.79 3.38
CA GLN A 244 0.09 -17.16 3.91
C GLN A 244 1.08 -18.02 3.12
N LEU A 245 2.20 -18.37 3.75
CA LEU A 245 3.33 -19.03 3.08
C LEU A 245 3.73 -20.32 3.78
N VAL A 246 4.19 -21.27 2.97
CA VAL A 246 4.97 -22.44 3.38
C VAL A 246 6.40 -22.24 2.91
N VAL A 247 7.34 -22.24 3.84
CA VAL A 247 8.78 -22.10 3.57
C VAL A 247 9.32 -23.43 3.07
N THR A 248 10.00 -23.39 1.94
CA THR A 248 10.51 -24.58 1.27
C THR A 248 12.02 -24.75 1.41
N ASP A 249 12.76 -23.65 1.53
CA ASP A 249 14.23 -23.65 1.68
C ASP A 249 14.69 -22.48 2.52
N VAL A 250 15.78 -22.65 3.26
CA VAL A 250 16.44 -21.60 4.04
C VAL A 250 17.96 -21.76 3.98
N GLN A 251 18.66 -20.71 3.62
CA GLN A 251 20.12 -20.66 3.48
C GLN A 251 20.69 -19.55 4.39
N PRO A 252 21.11 -19.90 5.62
CA PRO A 252 21.73 -18.94 6.54
C PRO A 252 23.20 -18.67 6.12
N ASN A 253 23.61 -17.41 6.27
CA ASN A 253 24.98 -16.97 6.00
C ASN A 253 25.52 -17.43 4.63
N SER A 254 24.67 -17.35 3.59
CA SER A 254 25.11 -17.62 2.23
C SER A 254 26.07 -16.55 1.77
N GLY A 255 27.27 -16.96 1.31
CA GLY A 255 28.29 -16.03 0.80
C GLY A 255 27.93 -15.34 -0.52
N LYS A 256 26.73 -15.58 -1.05
CA LYS A 256 26.24 -15.03 -2.34
C LYS A 256 25.35 -13.78 -2.19
N VAL A 257 25.22 -13.22 -0.98
CA VAL A 257 24.35 -12.08 -0.76
C VAL A 257 25.09 -10.78 -1.10
N ALA A 258 24.64 -10.10 -2.16
CA ALA A 258 25.06 -8.75 -2.49
C ALA A 258 23.84 -7.95 -2.95
N ILE A 259 23.21 -7.21 -2.03
CA ILE A 259 22.13 -6.29 -2.34
C ILE A 259 22.76 -4.89 -2.50
N VAL A 260 23.06 -4.54 -3.76
CA VAL A 260 23.69 -3.26 -4.08
C VAL A 260 22.64 -2.25 -4.52
N VAL A 261 22.65 -1.08 -3.88
CA VAL A 261 21.75 0.02 -4.27
C VAL A 261 22.17 0.55 -5.66
N PRO A 262 21.28 0.48 -6.68
CA PRO A 262 21.63 0.97 -8.00
C PRO A 262 21.82 2.49 -8.01
N PRO A 263 22.80 3.03 -8.76
CA PRO A 263 23.03 4.48 -8.85
C PRO A 263 21.77 5.26 -9.26
N ALA A 264 20.97 4.73 -10.19
CA ALA A 264 19.72 5.34 -10.63
C ALA A 264 18.68 5.44 -9.49
N ALA A 265 18.64 4.47 -8.57
CA ALA A 265 17.76 4.54 -7.41
C ALA A 265 18.32 5.49 -6.33
N ALA A 266 19.63 5.46 -6.10
CA ALA A 266 20.29 6.31 -5.10
C ALA A 266 20.18 7.81 -5.42
N SER A 267 20.25 8.18 -6.70
CA SER A 267 20.16 9.57 -7.18
C SER A 267 18.75 10.04 -7.48
N PHE A 268 17.75 9.19 -7.32
CA PHE A 268 16.36 9.53 -7.66
C PHE A 268 15.83 10.69 -6.82
N LYS A 269 15.20 11.65 -7.52
CA LYS A 269 14.46 12.76 -6.92
C LYS A 269 13.06 12.80 -7.50
N GLU A 270 12.08 13.11 -6.66
CA GLU A 270 10.72 13.36 -7.15
C GLU A 270 10.71 14.59 -8.07
N THR A 271 10.21 14.37 -9.26
CA THR A 271 10.04 15.42 -10.26
C THR A 271 8.66 15.35 -10.88
N VAL A 272 8.15 16.50 -11.27
CA VAL A 272 6.89 16.61 -12.01
C VAL A 272 7.19 17.28 -13.35
N ALA A 273 6.89 16.57 -14.43
CA ALA A 273 6.89 17.14 -15.77
C ALA A 273 5.48 17.61 -16.12
N SER A 274 5.30 18.90 -16.32
CA SER A 274 4.00 19.46 -16.68
C SER A 274 3.85 19.58 -18.20
N SER A 275 2.66 19.27 -18.72
CA SER A 275 2.29 19.49 -20.11
C SER A 275 0.88 20.07 -20.19
N LYS A 276 0.71 21.10 -21.03
CA LYS A 276 -0.60 21.75 -21.25
C LYS A 276 -1.45 20.89 -22.18
N LEU A 277 -2.61 20.46 -21.71
CA LEU A 277 -3.58 19.68 -22.50
C LEU A 277 -4.63 20.56 -23.17
N ALA A 278 -5.04 21.62 -22.48
CA ALA A 278 -5.94 22.64 -22.97
C ALA A 278 -5.69 23.93 -22.19
N ASP A 279 -6.36 25.02 -22.54
CA ASP A 279 -6.24 26.24 -21.77
C ASP A 279 -6.74 26.04 -20.35
N GLY A 280 -5.87 26.30 -19.33
CA GLY A 280 -6.16 26.05 -17.94
C GLY A 280 -6.24 24.56 -17.53
N VAL A 281 -5.70 23.64 -18.34
CA VAL A 281 -5.65 22.19 -18.01
C VAL A 281 -4.25 21.65 -18.27
N TRP A 282 -3.64 21.09 -17.23
CA TRP A 282 -2.29 20.52 -17.29
C TRP A 282 -2.25 19.09 -16.80
N MET A 283 -1.48 18.26 -17.48
CA MET A 283 -1.04 16.96 -17.00
C MET A 283 0.26 17.12 -16.22
N LEU A 284 0.32 16.53 -15.04
CA LEU A 284 1.44 16.56 -14.09
C LEU A 284 2.01 15.16 -13.99
N ALA A 285 2.91 14.84 -14.91
CA ALA A 285 3.50 13.51 -15.04
C ALA A 285 4.65 13.30 -14.08
N GLY A 286 4.83 12.07 -13.58
CA GLY A 286 5.98 11.67 -12.77
C GLY A 286 5.83 10.27 -12.19
N GLY A 287 6.93 9.50 -12.25
CA GLY A 287 6.91 8.11 -11.85
C GLY A 287 5.94 7.29 -12.69
N SER A 288 5.11 6.49 -12.02
CA SER A 288 4.11 5.62 -12.67
C SER A 288 2.72 6.24 -12.77
N HIS A 289 2.49 7.41 -12.14
CA HIS A 289 1.16 8.02 -12.02
C HIS A 289 1.19 9.50 -12.36
N ASN A 290 0.20 9.92 -13.12
CA ASN A 290 -0.05 11.32 -13.44
C ASN A 290 -1.08 11.90 -12.47
N SER A 291 -1.09 13.22 -12.36
CA SER A 291 -2.19 14.00 -11.80
C SER A 291 -2.60 15.05 -12.82
N LEU A 292 -3.77 15.65 -12.69
CA LEU A 292 -4.17 16.75 -13.54
C LEU A 292 -4.53 17.98 -12.71
N ALA A 293 -4.03 19.15 -13.13
CA ALA A 293 -4.41 20.42 -12.56
C ALA A 293 -5.39 21.13 -13.50
N ILE A 294 -6.54 21.51 -12.96
CA ILE A 294 -7.62 22.16 -13.71
C ILE A 294 -7.88 23.52 -13.08
N GLU A 295 -7.62 24.56 -13.83
CA GLU A 295 -7.86 25.92 -13.42
C GLU A 295 -9.34 26.27 -13.53
N MET A 296 -9.92 26.74 -12.44
CA MET A 296 -11.25 27.32 -12.36
C MET A 296 -11.15 28.84 -12.16
N LYS A 297 -12.27 29.54 -12.12
CA LYS A 297 -12.29 31.01 -12.02
C LYS A 297 -11.51 31.53 -10.79
N ASP A 298 -11.70 30.93 -9.61
CA ASP A 298 -11.15 31.42 -8.32
C ASP A 298 -10.38 30.33 -7.54
N HIS A 299 -10.22 29.13 -8.10
CA HIS A 299 -9.53 28.01 -7.45
C HIS A 299 -9.01 27.01 -8.47
N THR A 300 -8.31 25.99 -7.96
CA THR A 300 -7.82 24.83 -8.71
C THR A 300 -8.51 23.57 -8.25
N VAL A 301 -8.81 22.67 -9.21
CA VAL A 301 -9.21 21.28 -8.97
C VAL A 301 -8.03 20.40 -9.37
N LEU A 302 -7.59 19.52 -8.45
CA LEU A 302 -6.63 18.47 -8.77
C LEU A 302 -7.36 17.14 -8.96
N VAL A 303 -6.95 16.36 -9.93
CA VAL A 303 -7.38 14.98 -10.13
C VAL A 303 -6.21 14.08 -9.78
N GLU A 304 -6.43 13.15 -8.86
CA GLU A 304 -5.50 12.20 -8.27
C GLU A 304 -4.43 12.79 -7.34
N ALA A 305 -4.21 12.05 -6.26
CA ALA A 305 -3.17 12.28 -5.25
C ALA A 305 -2.35 11.00 -5.06
N PRO A 306 -1.52 10.63 -6.05
CA PRO A 306 -0.95 9.30 -6.13
C PRO A 306 0.19 9.07 -5.14
N LEU A 307 0.41 7.80 -4.84
CA LEU A 307 1.58 7.17 -4.27
C LEU A 307 1.87 7.54 -2.81
N TYR A 308 2.35 8.74 -2.50
CA TYR A 308 2.80 9.15 -1.16
C TYR A 308 3.04 10.67 -1.05
N ASP A 309 3.29 11.14 0.16
CA ASP A 309 3.39 12.57 0.48
C ASP A 309 4.34 13.35 -0.44
N ALA A 310 5.58 12.90 -0.62
CA ALA A 310 6.58 13.65 -1.38
C ALA A 310 6.16 13.82 -2.86
N ARG A 311 5.54 12.78 -3.45
CA ARG A 311 5.01 12.85 -4.82
C ARG A 311 3.85 13.85 -4.92
N SER A 312 2.91 13.79 -3.99
CA SER A 312 1.77 14.70 -3.99
C SER A 312 2.15 16.13 -3.62
N GLN A 313 3.18 16.33 -2.78
CA GLN A 313 3.74 17.64 -2.54
C GLN A 313 4.36 18.24 -3.80
N ALA A 314 5.12 17.45 -4.56
CA ALA A 314 5.67 17.91 -5.84
C ALA A 314 4.57 18.29 -6.85
N VAL A 315 3.43 17.56 -6.86
CA VAL A 315 2.24 17.95 -7.67
C VAL A 315 1.64 19.27 -7.20
N ILE A 316 1.50 19.49 -5.89
CA ILE A 316 1.01 20.73 -5.31
C ILE A 316 1.92 21.91 -5.69
N ASP A 317 3.23 21.74 -5.54
CA ASP A 317 4.22 22.79 -5.81
C ASP A 317 4.21 23.18 -7.30
N GLU A 318 4.15 22.20 -8.20
CA GLU A 318 4.06 22.47 -9.63
C GLU A 318 2.72 23.12 -10.00
N THR A 319 1.62 22.67 -9.41
CA THR A 319 0.30 23.30 -9.61
C THR A 319 0.30 24.78 -9.24
N LYS A 320 0.90 25.12 -8.09
CA LYS A 320 1.00 26.52 -7.64
C LYS A 320 1.87 27.41 -8.55
N LYS A 321 2.85 26.82 -9.24
CA LYS A 321 3.65 27.54 -10.26
C LYS A 321 2.84 27.78 -11.54
N LEU A 322 2.07 26.79 -11.99
CA LEU A 322 1.29 26.85 -13.21
C LEU A 322 0.04 27.73 -13.07
N ILE A 323 -0.57 27.72 -11.87
CA ILE A 323 -1.81 28.42 -11.54
C ILE A 323 -1.59 29.29 -10.28
N PRO A 324 -0.83 30.38 -10.38
CA PRO A 324 -0.50 31.20 -9.23
C PRO A 324 -1.73 31.92 -8.66
N GLY A 325 -1.76 32.05 -7.33
CA GLY A 325 -2.80 32.83 -6.62
C GLY A 325 -4.14 32.11 -6.45
N LYS A 326 -4.34 30.90 -6.98
CA LYS A 326 -5.57 30.12 -6.83
C LYS A 326 -5.36 28.96 -5.88
N PRO A 327 -6.14 28.85 -4.77
CA PRO A 327 -6.01 27.73 -3.84
C PRO A 327 -6.49 26.43 -4.48
N ILE A 328 -5.87 25.30 -4.09
CA ILE A 328 -6.35 23.97 -4.42
C ILE A 328 -7.56 23.68 -3.51
N ARG A 329 -8.77 23.78 -4.08
CA ARG A 329 -10.01 23.66 -3.31
C ARG A 329 -10.56 22.24 -3.31
N PHE A 330 -10.35 21.49 -4.38
CA PHE A 330 -10.87 20.14 -4.54
C PHE A 330 -9.77 19.20 -5.02
N ALA A 331 -9.75 18.01 -4.44
CA ALA A 331 -8.98 16.87 -4.89
C ALA A 331 -9.96 15.75 -5.29
N LEU A 332 -10.04 15.45 -6.57
CA LEU A 332 -10.90 14.39 -7.09
C LEU A 332 -10.12 13.08 -7.07
N ASN A 333 -10.59 12.13 -6.28
CA ASN A 333 -10.00 10.80 -6.22
C ASN A 333 -10.86 9.83 -7.02
N THR A 334 -10.24 9.07 -7.93
CA THR A 334 -10.95 8.12 -8.78
C THR A 334 -11.40 6.89 -8.00
N HIS A 335 -10.55 6.34 -7.10
CA HIS A 335 -10.88 5.19 -6.28
C HIS A 335 -9.90 5.00 -5.10
N VAL A 336 -10.13 3.99 -4.25
CA VAL A 336 -9.44 3.82 -2.96
C VAL A 336 -8.08 3.15 -3.02
N HIS A 337 -7.62 2.63 -4.14
CA HIS A 337 -6.36 1.93 -4.20
C HIS A 337 -5.20 2.78 -3.70
N PHE A 338 -4.22 2.16 -3.02
CA PHE A 338 -3.16 2.89 -2.32
C PHE A 338 -2.31 3.73 -3.25
N ASP A 339 -2.07 3.26 -4.46
CA ASP A 339 -1.31 3.97 -5.47
C ASP A 339 -2.03 5.23 -6.03
N HIS A 340 -3.37 5.30 -5.92
CA HIS A 340 -4.19 6.46 -6.27
C HIS A 340 -4.56 7.35 -5.07
N SER A 341 -4.37 6.84 -3.86
CA SER A 341 -4.81 7.53 -2.64
C SER A 341 -3.68 7.84 -1.66
N GLY A 342 -2.44 7.45 -1.96
CA GLY A 342 -1.32 7.62 -1.03
C GLY A 342 -0.98 9.07 -0.67
N GLY A 343 -1.32 10.03 -1.52
CA GLY A 343 -1.14 11.45 -1.26
C GLY A 343 -2.40 12.22 -0.86
N VAL A 344 -3.54 11.54 -0.70
CA VAL A 344 -4.81 12.19 -0.30
C VAL A 344 -4.66 12.95 1.02
N GLY A 345 -3.87 12.40 1.98
CA GLY A 345 -3.53 13.08 3.24
C GLY A 345 -2.80 14.41 3.02
N THR A 346 -1.87 14.46 2.06
CA THR A 346 -1.12 15.68 1.71
C THR A 346 -2.03 16.76 1.15
N LEU A 347 -2.98 16.39 0.25
CA LEU A 347 -3.96 17.34 -0.28
C LEU A 347 -4.97 17.79 0.78
N ALA A 348 -5.37 16.91 1.71
CA ALA A 348 -6.19 17.30 2.85
C ALA A 348 -5.44 18.27 3.78
N ALA A 349 -4.13 18.07 3.99
CA ALA A 349 -3.27 18.97 4.73
C ALA A 349 -3.11 20.34 4.02
N GLU A 350 -3.12 20.39 2.70
CA GLU A 350 -3.16 21.62 1.91
C GLU A 350 -4.50 22.37 2.09
N GLY A 351 -5.56 21.67 2.50
CA GLY A 351 -6.91 22.20 2.75
C GLY A 351 -7.91 21.90 1.64
N ALA A 352 -7.55 21.00 0.72
CA ALA A 352 -8.48 20.56 -0.32
C ALA A 352 -9.60 19.69 0.26
N THR A 353 -10.81 19.83 -0.25
CA THR A 353 -11.89 18.88 -0.05
C THR A 353 -11.65 17.65 -0.92
N ILE A 354 -11.58 16.48 -0.30
CA ILE A 354 -11.43 15.21 -1.02
C ILE A 354 -12.80 14.79 -1.54
N VAL A 355 -12.93 14.67 -2.86
CA VAL A 355 -14.17 14.26 -3.53
C VAL A 355 -13.98 12.86 -4.10
N THR A 356 -14.84 11.94 -3.75
CA THR A 356 -14.79 10.53 -4.18
C THR A 356 -16.19 9.94 -4.29
N HIS A 357 -16.35 8.76 -4.86
CA HIS A 357 -17.66 8.10 -4.86
C HIS A 357 -18.15 7.83 -3.42
N GLN A 358 -19.47 7.86 -3.20
CA GLN A 358 -20.09 7.69 -1.89
C GLN A 358 -19.70 6.36 -1.22
N SER A 359 -19.50 5.28 -1.98
CA SER A 359 -19.05 3.99 -1.43
C SER A 359 -17.65 4.06 -0.78
N ASN A 360 -16.81 4.98 -1.22
CA ASN A 360 -15.44 5.17 -0.74
C ASN A 360 -15.35 6.09 0.48
N LYS A 361 -16.39 6.92 0.71
CA LYS A 361 -16.36 7.98 1.73
C LYS A 361 -16.01 7.46 3.13
N ALA A 362 -16.71 6.43 3.61
CA ALA A 362 -16.48 5.90 4.95
C ALA A 362 -15.06 5.31 5.12
N TYR A 363 -14.45 4.82 4.05
CA TYR A 363 -13.06 4.37 4.05
C TYR A 363 -12.12 5.56 4.24
N PHE A 364 -12.26 6.64 3.46
CA PHE A 364 -11.40 7.81 3.59
C PHE A 364 -11.63 8.57 4.91
N ASP A 365 -12.86 8.63 5.42
CA ASP A 365 -13.12 9.22 6.74
C ASP A 365 -12.29 8.53 7.83
N ARG A 366 -12.23 7.18 7.82
CA ARG A 366 -11.40 6.42 8.75
C ARG A 366 -9.90 6.60 8.49
N ALA A 367 -9.47 6.48 7.24
CA ALA A 367 -8.07 6.57 6.85
C ALA A 367 -7.46 7.94 7.19
N LEU A 368 -8.17 9.02 6.92
CA LEU A 368 -7.69 10.38 7.17
C LEU A 368 -7.82 10.81 8.65
N SER A 369 -8.62 10.13 9.45
CA SER A 369 -8.69 10.33 10.91
C SER A 369 -7.75 9.41 11.70
N ALA A 370 -7.07 8.48 11.06
CA ALA A 370 -6.18 7.54 11.72
C ALA A 370 -4.97 8.26 12.34
N LYS A 371 -4.45 7.69 13.45
CA LYS A 371 -3.21 8.17 14.07
C LYS A 371 -2.05 8.05 13.09
N ARG A 372 -1.05 8.95 13.21
CA ARG A 372 0.15 9.03 12.39
C ARG A 372 1.34 9.37 13.27
N THR A 373 1.59 8.51 14.28
CA THR A 373 2.55 8.78 15.35
C THR A 373 3.91 8.13 15.11
N VAL A 374 3.95 7.03 14.36
CA VAL A 374 5.19 6.31 14.04
C VAL A 374 6.09 7.16 13.13
N SER A 375 5.50 7.74 12.08
CA SER A 375 6.19 8.65 11.15
C SER A 375 5.21 9.77 10.77
N PRO A 376 5.17 10.87 11.55
CA PRO A 376 4.22 11.96 11.32
C PRO A 376 4.41 12.62 9.95
N ASP A 377 3.39 12.49 9.10
CA ASP A 377 3.33 13.02 7.73
C ASP A 377 2.80 14.47 7.67
N ALA A 378 2.50 14.97 6.47
CA ALA A 378 1.94 16.30 6.25
C ALA A 378 0.58 16.45 6.96
N LEU A 379 -0.27 15.41 6.92
CA LEU A 379 -1.59 15.45 7.54
C LEU A 379 -1.50 15.52 9.07
N ALA A 380 -0.60 14.75 9.69
CA ALA A 380 -0.38 14.79 11.15
C ALA A 380 0.10 16.16 11.65
N LYS A 381 0.85 16.88 10.82
CA LYS A 381 1.39 18.22 11.12
C LYS A 381 0.40 19.34 10.82
N SER A 382 -0.64 19.07 10.03
CA SER A 382 -1.64 20.08 9.63
C SER A 382 -2.64 20.33 10.74
N LYS A 383 -3.07 21.60 10.83
CA LYS A 383 -4.19 22.02 11.69
C LYS A 383 -5.49 22.20 10.89
N LYS A 384 -5.48 21.93 9.58
CA LYS A 384 -6.65 22.12 8.72
C LYS A 384 -7.68 21.02 8.95
N LYS A 385 -8.95 21.39 8.88
CA LYS A 385 -10.04 20.43 8.98
C LYS A 385 -10.08 19.56 7.71
N VAL A 386 -10.03 18.26 7.91
CA VAL A 386 -10.21 17.31 6.81
C VAL A 386 -11.68 17.25 6.40
N VAL A 387 -11.95 17.35 5.10
CA VAL A 387 -13.28 17.24 4.53
C VAL A 387 -13.29 16.20 3.43
N VAL A 388 -14.09 15.14 3.61
CA VAL A 388 -14.34 14.13 2.58
C VAL A 388 -15.79 14.27 2.11
N ARG A 389 -15.95 14.52 0.81
CA ARG A 389 -17.25 14.59 0.13
C ARG A 389 -17.51 13.34 -0.68
N GLY A 390 -18.45 12.51 -0.25
CA GLY A 390 -18.99 11.43 -1.04
C GLY A 390 -19.98 11.96 -2.07
N VAL A 391 -19.88 11.50 -3.31
CA VAL A 391 -20.76 11.86 -4.41
C VAL A 391 -21.45 10.62 -5.00
N GLY A 392 -22.59 10.82 -5.65
CA GLY A 392 -23.31 9.73 -6.32
C GLY A 392 -22.68 9.34 -7.66
N ASP A 393 -23.44 8.62 -8.48
CA ASP A 393 -23.02 8.11 -9.79
C ASP A 393 -22.57 9.23 -10.76
N LYS A 394 -23.04 10.46 -10.52
CA LYS A 394 -22.62 11.67 -11.24
C LYS A 394 -22.41 12.82 -10.26
N PHE A 395 -21.35 13.56 -10.46
CA PHE A 395 -21.06 14.83 -9.80
C PHE A 395 -20.63 15.84 -10.83
N VAL A 396 -21.11 17.09 -10.70
CA VAL A 396 -20.73 18.21 -11.58
C VAL A 396 -20.27 19.36 -10.69
N HIS A 397 -19.07 19.86 -10.97
CA HIS A 397 -18.54 21.08 -10.43
C HIS A 397 -18.35 22.10 -11.54
N THR A 398 -18.91 23.29 -11.41
CA THR A 398 -18.80 24.34 -12.44
C THR A 398 -18.62 25.71 -11.81
N ASP A 399 -17.90 26.58 -12.50
CA ASP A 399 -17.75 28.01 -12.18
C ASP A 399 -18.44 28.92 -13.21
N GLY A 400 -19.25 28.33 -14.08
CA GLY A 400 -19.92 29.02 -15.20
C GLY A 400 -19.12 29.05 -16.49
N ASN A 401 -17.78 28.95 -16.45
CA ASN A 401 -16.90 28.95 -17.63
C ASN A 401 -16.42 27.53 -17.98
N ARG A 402 -16.18 26.72 -16.97
CA ARG A 402 -15.73 25.34 -17.08
C ARG A 402 -16.56 24.44 -16.19
N SER A 403 -16.80 23.23 -16.67
CA SER A 403 -17.40 22.15 -15.88
C SER A 403 -16.42 20.99 -15.77
N VAL A 404 -16.32 20.42 -14.58
CA VAL A 404 -15.61 19.19 -14.26
C VAL A 404 -16.65 18.19 -13.80
N GLU A 405 -16.78 17.08 -14.50
CA GLU A 405 -17.76 16.05 -14.18
C GLU A 405 -17.04 14.79 -13.67
N MET A 406 -17.59 14.12 -12.65
CA MET A 406 -17.20 12.78 -12.25
C MET A 406 -18.34 11.83 -12.56
N HIS A 407 -18.02 10.67 -13.12
CA HIS A 407 -19.00 9.64 -13.50
C HIS A 407 -18.56 8.27 -12.99
N LEU A 408 -19.47 7.56 -12.31
CA LEU A 408 -19.23 6.18 -11.88
C LEU A 408 -19.14 5.24 -13.07
N MET A 409 -18.10 4.43 -13.12
CA MET A 409 -18.03 3.27 -14.00
C MET A 409 -18.88 2.14 -13.44
N LYS A 410 -20.03 1.86 -14.06
CA LYS A 410 -20.88 0.75 -13.66
C LYS A 410 -20.25 -0.58 -14.05
N ASP A 411 -20.45 -1.56 -13.17
CA ASP A 411 -19.92 -2.93 -13.33
C ASP A 411 -18.41 -2.99 -13.57
N ALA A 412 -17.67 -2.00 -13.04
CA ALA A 412 -16.22 -1.96 -13.16
C ALA A 412 -15.59 -3.22 -12.53
N ILE A 413 -14.69 -3.87 -13.25
CA ILE A 413 -14.03 -5.08 -12.77
C ILE A 413 -12.90 -4.75 -11.79
N HIS A 414 -12.32 -3.56 -11.95
CA HIS A 414 -11.16 -3.10 -11.18
C HIS A 414 -11.53 -2.72 -9.73
N ASN A 415 -12.54 -1.86 -9.58
CA ASN A 415 -13.02 -1.35 -8.28
C ASN A 415 -14.46 -0.86 -8.44
N ASP A 416 -15.34 -1.18 -7.50
CA ASP A 416 -16.78 -0.87 -7.59
C ASP A 416 -17.11 0.61 -7.34
N GLY A 417 -16.19 1.38 -6.78
CA GLY A 417 -16.30 2.83 -6.57
C GLY A 417 -15.48 3.66 -7.56
N LEU A 418 -15.06 3.08 -8.69
CA LEU A 418 -14.20 3.72 -9.68
C LEU A 418 -14.94 4.83 -10.44
N MET A 419 -14.38 6.04 -10.39
CA MET A 419 -14.90 7.22 -11.09
C MET A 419 -13.98 7.62 -12.26
N MET A 420 -14.59 8.00 -13.37
CA MET A 420 -13.94 8.77 -14.44
C MET A 420 -14.19 10.26 -14.25
N VAL A 421 -13.26 11.10 -14.66
CA VAL A 421 -13.42 12.57 -14.67
C VAL A 421 -13.48 13.04 -16.11
N TYR A 422 -14.45 13.91 -16.41
CA TYR A 422 -14.69 14.40 -17.77
C TYR A 422 -14.79 15.92 -17.82
N LEU A 423 -14.13 16.51 -18.79
CA LEU A 423 -14.16 17.93 -19.12
C LEU A 423 -14.93 18.12 -20.44
N PRO A 424 -16.24 18.50 -20.39
CA PRO A 424 -17.08 18.51 -21.57
C PRO A 424 -16.62 19.50 -22.67
N LYS A 425 -16.16 20.68 -22.25
CA LYS A 425 -15.66 21.73 -23.16
C LYS A 425 -14.42 21.26 -23.94
N GLU A 426 -13.52 20.59 -23.26
CA GLU A 426 -12.26 20.09 -23.79
C GLU A 426 -12.42 18.70 -24.44
N LYS A 427 -13.56 18.05 -24.28
CA LYS A 427 -13.82 16.65 -24.67
C LYS A 427 -12.72 15.70 -24.17
N LEU A 428 -12.21 16.00 -22.97
CA LEU A 428 -11.11 15.32 -22.34
C LEU A 428 -11.64 14.37 -21.27
N LEU A 429 -11.31 13.09 -21.39
CA LEU A 429 -11.60 12.07 -20.39
C LEU A 429 -10.35 11.72 -19.60
N ILE A 430 -10.45 11.76 -18.28
CA ILE A 430 -9.41 11.36 -17.34
C ILE A 430 -9.87 10.05 -16.69
N GLN A 431 -9.06 9.03 -16.79
CA GLN A 431 -9.37 7.70 -16.26
C GLN A 431 -8.16 7.08 -15.54
N ALA A 432 -8.45 6.22 -14.56
CA ALA A 432 -7.47 5.42 -13.84
C ALA A 432 -7.66 3.94 -14.18
N ASP A 433 -6.56 3.21 -14.38
CA ASP A 433 -6.49 1.75 -14.46
C ASP A 433 -7.26 1.08 -15.59
N MET A 434 -7.67 1.86 -16.57
CA MET A 434 -8.28 1.29 -17.77
C MET A 434 -7.22 1.08 -18.86
N PRO A 435 -7.37 0.02 -19.68
CA PRO A 435 -6.45 -0.24 -20.78
C PRO A 435 -6.35 0.94 -21.75
N GLY A 436 -5.13 1.25 -22.16
CA GLY A 436 -4.86 2.20 -23.22
C GLY A 436 -4.97 1.59 -24.62
N PRO A 437 -4.52 2.32 -25.67
CA PRO A 437 -4.49 1.83 -27.04
C PRO A 437 -3.48 0.67 -27.19
N LEU A 438 -3.69 -0.13 -28.21
CA LEU A 438 -2.71 -1.15 -28.61
C LEU A 438 -1.41 -0.48 -29.10
N PRO A 439 -0.27 -1.17 -28.92
CA PRO A 439 0.98 -0.74 -29.54
C PRO A 439 0.82 -0.51 -31.05
N ALA A 440 1.61 0.41 -31.60
CA ALA A 440 1.58 0.69 -33.03
C ALA A 440 1.81 -0.59 -33.85
N GLY A 441 0.93 -0.83 -34.83
CA GLY A 441 0.98 -2.02 -35.68
C GLY A 441 0.44 -3.32 -35.06
N ALA A 442 0.08 -3.33 -33.78
CA ALA A 442 -0.52 -4.50 -33.16
C ALA A 442 -1.97 -4.69 -33.64
N LYS A 443 -2.32 -5.97 -33.88
CA LYS A 443 -3.70 -6.35 -34.21
C LYS A 443 -4.51 -6.53 -32.92
N PRO A 444 -5.81 -6.20 -32.96
CA PRO A 444 -6.72 -6.51 -31.87
C PRO A 444 -6.67 -8.00 -31.49
N PRO A 445 -6.71 -8.33 -30.20
CA PRO A 445 -6.76 -9.72 -29.77
C PRO A 445 -8.11 -10.36 -30.20
N ALA A 446 -8.08 -11.65 -30.50
CA ALA A 446 -9.30 -12.39 -30.87
C ALA A 446 -10.41 -12.31 -29.79
N LYS A 447 -10.01 -12.17 -28.53
CA LYS A 447 -10.91 -11.95 -27.39
C LYS A 447 -10.55 -10.62 -26.74
N PRO A 448 -11.41 -9.59 -26.83
CA PRO A 448 -11.15 -8.29 -26.22
C PRO A 448 -10.94 -8.37 -24.71
N ASN A 449 -10.08 -7.48 -24.19
CA ASN A 449 -9.89 -7.34 -22.77
C ASN A 449 -11.20 -6.89 -22.09
N PRO A 450 -11.72 -7.62 -21.09
CA PRO A 450 -13.00 -7.31 -20.45
C PRO A 450 -13.01 -5.93 -19.75
N TYR A 451 -11.88 -5.45 -19.26
CA TYR A 451 -11.75 -4.09 -18.71
C TYR A 451 -11.97 -3.03 -19.79
N LEU A 452 -11.39 -3.25 -20.98
CA LEU A 452 -11.57 -2.36 -22.12
C LEU A 452 -13.02 -2.32 -22.59
N VAL A 453 -13.66 -3.49 -22.67
CA VAL A 453 -15.09 -3.61 -23.04
C VAL A 453 -15.96 -2.81 -22.06
N ASN A 454 -15.78 -3.02 -20.75
CA ASN A 454 -16.52 -2.32 -19.72
C ASN A 454 -16.26 -0.80 -19.76
N TYR A 455 -15.02 -0.39 -19.98
CA TYR A 455 -14.64 1.02 -20.09
C TYR A 455 -15.40 1.72 -21.25
N ILE A 456 -15.33 1.16 -22.45
CA ILE A 456 -15.99 1.73 -23.64
C ILE A 456 -17.51 1.72 -23.46
N GLN A 457 -18.10 0.64 -22.96
CA GLN A 457 -19.53 0.58 -22.65
C GLN A 457 -19.98 1.69 -21.70
N ASN A 458 -19.16 2.05 -20.71
CA ASN A 458 -19.47 3.15 -19.79
C ASN A 458 -19.40 4.52 -20.50
N VAL A 459 -18.42 4.78 -21.34
CA VAL A 459 -18.34 6.01 -22.13
C VAL A 459 -19.56 6.15 -23.04
N ASP A 460 -19.96 5.08 -23.73
CA ASP A 460 -21.12 5.05 -24.63
C ASP A 460 -22.44 5.21 -23.85
N ARG A 461 -22.60 4.51 -22.73
CA ARG A 461 -23.78 4.63 -21.83
C ARG A 461 -23.98 6.07 -21.35
N LEU A 462 -22.90 6.74 -21.02
CA LEU A 462 -22.90 8.12 -20.53
C LEU A 462 -23.00 9.14 -21.67
N LYS A 463 -22.90 8.70 -22.91
CA LYS A 463 -22.90 9.55 -24.13
C LYS A 463 -21.83 10.65 -24.08
N LEU A 464 -20.63 10.31 -23.55
CA LEU A 464 -19.55 11.28 -23.47
C LEU A 464 -18.91 11.47 -24.84
N ALA A 465 -18.82 12.73 -25.28
CA ALA A 465 -18.15 13.08 -26.52
C ALA A 465 -16.64 13.23 -26.25
N VAL A 466 -15.91 12.11 -26.28
CA VAL A 466 -14.48 12.07 -25.94
C VAL A 466 -13.62 12.13 -27.19
N ASP A 467 -12.73 13.13 -27.27
CA ASP A 467 -11.69 13.22 -28.29
C ASP A 467 -10.35 12.67 -27.74
N THR A 468 -9.96 13.10 -26.54
CA THR A 468 -8.68 12.77 -25.92
C THR A 468 -8.88 12.11 -24.57
N VAL A 469 -8.01 11.14 -24.26
CA VAL A 469 -7.88 10.51 -22.93
C VAL A 469 -6.57 10.98 -22.29
N ALA A 470 -6.67 11.45 -21.05
CA ALA A 470 -5.53 11.68 -20.17
C ALA A 470 -5.54 10.61 -19.06
N PRO A 471 -4.82 9.51 -19.24
CA PRO A 471 -4.82 8.43 -18.27
C PRO A 471 -3.94 8.77 -17.06
N ILE A 472 -4.29 8.25 -15.91
CA ILE A 472 -3.43 8.32 -14.72
C ILE A 472 -2.16 7.48 -14.93
N HIS A 473 -2.25 6.42 -15.72
CA HIS A 473 -1.09 5.60 -16.12
C HIS A 473 -0.78 5.77 -17.62
N GLY A 474 0.38 6.34 -17.93
CA GLY A 474 0.86 6.45 -19.30
C GLY A 474 0.64 7.82 -19.96
N ALA A 475 0.80 7.86 -21.27
CA ALA A 475 0.70 9.10 -22.07
C ALA A 475 -0.73 9.36 -22.54
N THR A 476 -1.05 10.60 -22.80
CA THR A 476 -2.30 11.01 -23.46
C THR A 476 -2.43 10.39 -24.85
N HIS A 477 -3.65 10.05 -25.25
CA HIS A 477 -3.92 9.45 -26.54
C HIS A 477 -5.35 9.75 -27.03
N PRO A 478 -5.64 9.66 -28.34
CA PRO A 478 -6.98 9.76 -28.88
C PRO A 478 -7.87 8.60 -28.39
N PHE A 479 -9.12 8.90 -28.02
CA PHE A 479 -10.07 7.86 -27.62
C PHE A 479 -10.40 6.88 -28.76
N ALA A 480 -10.37 7.34 -30.01
CA ALA A 480 -10.53 6.48 -31.18
C ALA A 480 -9.50 5.34 -31.25
N GLU A 481 -8.27 5.57 -30.73
CA GLU A 481 -7.25 4.51 -30.66
C GLU A 481 -7.57 3.44 -29.62
N VAL A 482 -8.21 3.82 -28.53
CA VAL A 482 -8.71 2.85 -27.52
C VAL A 482 -9.80 1.98 -28.13
N LYS A 483 -10.73 2.56 -28.88
CA LYS A 483 -11.81 1.80 -29.56
C LYS A 483 -11.26 0.79 -30.55
N ARG A 484 -10.20 1.11 -31.28
CA ARG A 484 -9.55 0.16 -32.21
C ARG A 484 -9.05 -1.12 -31.52
N ALA A 485 -8.76 -1.07 -30.24
CA ALA A 485 -8.35 -2.25 -29.48
C ALA A 485 -9.48 -3.27 -29.27
N LEU A 486 -10.74 -2.92 -29.55
CA LEU A 486 -11.85 -3.89 -29.58
C LEU A 486 -11.92 -4.72 -30.86
N GLY A 487 -11.22 -4.33 -31.93
CA GLY A 487 -11.30 -5.00 -33.23
C GLY A 487 -12.42 -4.50 -34.13
N ASN A 488 -13.00 -3.34 -33.84
CA ASN A 488 -14.05 -2.69 -34.64
C ASN A 488 -13.45 -1.56 -35.51
#